data_dc2389089968f79e4eb72dec2a7548e6
#
_entry.id   dc2389089968f79e4eb72dec2a7548e6
#
_cell.length_a   1.000
_cell.length_b   1.000
_cell.length_c   1.000
_cell.angle_alpha   90.00
_cell.angle_beta   90.00
_cell.angle_gamma   90.00
#
_symmetry.space_group_name_H-M   'P 1'
#
loop_
_entity.id
_entity.type
_entity.pdbx_description
1 polymer ?
#
loop_
_entity_poly.entity_id
_entity_poly.type
_entity_poly.pdbx_seq_one_letter_code
_entity_poly.pdbx_strand_id
1 'polypeptide(L)'
;GSEMCIRDSMETMYDTLLQLPLFQGLAHEDFTNILGKVKLHFTKHKAGETLVKKGTTCGQLIFILNGEIASSTSSTDNSYTFTEYFQAPYLIEPQSLFGMNTSYVSTHIARTEVNTVTISKAFVMNDLFRYEIFRLNYMNIISNRAQTCYSRLWTKVPEKLEARIADFILSHIERPSGEKILKIKMEELANAINDTRLGVSKTLNGMQEDGLLKLHRGEIVIPDIERWVP
;
A
#
# COMPACT_ATOMS: atom_id res chain seq x y z
N GLY A 1 -4.05 32.82 21.30
CA GLY A 1 -4.75 32.08 20.19
C GLY A 1 -3.84 31.13 19.43
N SER A 2 -2.54 31.42 19.28
CA SER A 2 -1.63 30.58 18.50
C SER A 2 -1.10 29.35 19.23
N GLU A 3 -0.90 29.40 20.52
CA GLU A 3 -0.39 28.28 21.31
C GLU A 3 -1.44 27.14 21.47
N MET A 4 -2.71 27.51 21.59
CA MET A 4 -3.81 26.54 21.69
C MET A 4 -4.02 25.78 20.37
N CYS A 5 -3.94 26.45 19.22
CA CYS A 5 -4.00 25.82 17.90
C CYS A 5 -2.83 24.87 17.62
N ILE A 6 -1.63 25.20 18.10
CA ILE A 6 -0.44 24.34 17.93
C ILE A 6 -0.58 23.07 18.78
N ARG A 7 -1.09 23.21 20.00
CA ARG A 7 -1.29 22.10 20.93
C ARG A 7 -2.35 21.13 20.43
N ASP A 8 -3.50 21.63 19.98
CA ASP A 8 -4.57 20.82 19.38
C ASP A 8 -4.12 20.09 18.11
N SER A 9 -3.32 20.73 17.26
CA SER A 9 -2.79 20.09 16.05
C SER A 9 -1.73 19.02 16.36
N MET A 10 -0.95 19.18 17.42
CA MET A 10 0.02 18.16 17.87
C MET A 10 -0.69 16.96 18.51
N GLU A 11 -1.71 17.18 19.34
CA GLU A 11 -2.52 16.08 19.91
C GLU A 11 -3.20 15.26 18.82
N THR A 12 -3.80 15.91 17.82
CA THR A 12 -4.42 15.22 16.67
C THR A 12 -3.39 14.40 15.87
N MET A 13 -2.17 14.90 15.71
CA MET A 13 -1.09 14.19 15.04
C MET A 13 -0.62 12.98 15.86
N TYR A 14 -0.49 13.12 17.16
CA TYR A 14 -0.11 12.01 18.06
C TYR A 14 -1.14 10.91 17.99
N ASP A 15 -2.42 11.24 18.05
CA ASP A 15 -3.52 10.28 17.92
C ASP A 15 -3.48 9.56 16.57
N THR A 16 -3.16 10.29 15.50
CA THR A 16 -3.02 9.69 14.15
C THR A 16 -1.84 8.72 14.07
N LEU A 17 -0.68 9.10 14.61
CA LEU A 17 0.50 8.23 14.61
C LEU A 17 0.30 6.97 15.46
N LEU A 18 -0.41 7.07 16.60
CA LEU A 18 -0.75 5.93 17.47
C LEU A 18 -1.72 4.94 16.80
N GLN A 19 -2.48 5.38 15.81
CA GLN A 19 -3.33 4.49 15.00
C GLN A 19 -2.52 3.64 14.01
N LEU A 20 -1.30 4.04 13.69
CA LEU A 20 -0.44 3.29 12.78
C LEU A 20 0.08 1.99 13.45
N PRO A 21 0.10 0.87 12.72
CA PRO A 21 0.49 -0.43 13.29
C PRO A 21 1.87 -0.42 13.98
N LEU A 22 2.81 0.42 13.52
CA LEU A 22 4.16 0.50 14.11
C LEU A 22 4.18 1.05 15.54
N PHE A 23 3.23 1.88 15.91
CA PHE A 23 3.16 2.55 17.21
C PHE A 23 2.11 1.97 18.15
N GLN A 24 1.30 1.02 17.67
CA GLN A 24 0.27 0.39 18.49
C GLN A 24 0.89 -0.35 19.70
N GLY A 25 0.34 -0.10 20.88
CA GLY A 25 0.79 -0.73 22.13
C GLY A 25 1.99 -0.05 22.78
N LEU A 26 2.57 1.02 22.20
CA LEU A 26 3.55 1.84 22.89
C LEU A 26 2.90 2.57 24.07
N ALA A 27 3.61 2.61 25.21
CA ALA A 27 3.21 3.44 26.32
C ALA A 27 3.25 4.93 25.92
N HIS A 28 2.33 5.74 26.46
CA HIS A 28 2.28 7.17 26.17
C HIS A 28 3.60 7.89 26.48
N GLU A 29 4.26 7.49 27.56
CA GLU A 29 5.58 8.01 27.96
C GLU A 29 6.66 7.69 26.92
N ASP A 30 6.71 6.44 26.42
CA ASP A 30 7.68 6.02 25.40
C ASP A 30 7.44 6.80 24.09
N PHE A 31 6.19 6.93 23.71
CA PHE A 31 5.82 7.68 22.51
C PHE A 31 6.22 9.16 22.61
N THR A 32 5.99 9.79 23.77
CA THR A 32 6.40 11.18 24.04
C THR A 32 7.92 11.31 24.00
N ASN A 33 8.66 10.35 24.57
CA ASN A 33 10.12 10.32 24.53
C ASN A 33 10.67 10.17 23.10
N ILE A 34 10.03 9.33 22.27
CA ILE A 34 10.37 9.19 20.84
C ILE A 34 10.21 10.53 20.15
N LEU A 35 9.05 11.16 20.30
CA LEU A 35 8.71 12.41 19.61
C LEU A 35 9.60 13.59 20.07
N GLY A 36 10.04 13.59 21.32
CA GLY A 36 10.97 14.61 21.84
C GLY A 36 12.40 14.49 21.27
N LYS A 37 12.77 13.34 20.72
CA LYS A 37 14.12 13.08 20.17
C LYS A 37 14.16 13.06 18.66
N VAL A 38 13.06 12.69 18.00
CA VAL A 38 13.00 12.54 16.56
C VAL A 38 12.87 13.90 15.88
N LYS A 39 13.68 14.11 14.84
CA LYS A 39 13.43 15.19 13.89
C LYS A 39 12.34 14.70 12.91
N LEU A 40 11.10 15.07 13.21
CA LEU A 40 9.98 14.83 12.33
C LEU A 40 10.01 15.88 11.21
N HIS A 41 10.06 15.40 9.97
CA HIS A 41 9.91 16.27 8.81
C HIS A 41 8.48 16.20 8.31
N PHE A 42 7.75 17.28 8.51
CA PHE A 42 6.38 17.46 8.01
C PHE A 42 6.43 18.06 6.63
N THR A 43 5.73 17.44 5.70
CA THR A 43 5.62 17.95 4.33
C THR A 43 4.16 17.91 3.90
N LYS A 44 3.73 18.99 3.27
CA LYS A 44 2.41 19.12 2.65
C LYS A 44 2.55 18.96 1.14
N HIS A 45 1.79 18.04 0.57
CA HIS A 45 1.77 17.74 -0.86
C HIS A 45 0.42 18.13 -1.46
N LYS A 46 0.47 18.76 -2.61
CA LYS A 46 -0.75 19.07 -3.39
C LYS A 46 -1.21 17.84 -4.15
N ALA A 47 -2.49 17.81 -4.50
CA ALA A 47 -3.00 16.79 -5.40
C ALA A 47 -2.20 16.75 -6.71
N GLY A 48 -1.84 15.54 -7.16
CA GLY A 48 -1.00 15.30 -8.34
C GLY A 48 0.51 15.26 -8.06
N GLU A 49 0.98 15.67 -6.88
CA GLU A 49 2.41 15.59 -6.55
C GLU A 49 2.85 14.14 -6.29
N THR A 50 4.02 13.79 -6.81
CA THR A 50 4.64 12.48 -6.56
C THR A 50 5.38 12.52 -5.22
N LEU A 51 4.97 11.67 -4.28
CA LEU A 51 5.61 11.52 -2.98
C LEU A 51 6.89 10.69 -3.11
N VAL A 52 6.78 9.54 -3.77
CA VAL A 52 7.91 8.66 -4.08
C VAL A 52 7.74 8.05 -5.46
N LYS A 53 8.86 7.74 -6.10
CA LYS A 53 8.90 7.13 -7.44
C LYS A 53 9.51 5.74 -7.35
N LYS A 54 8.90 4.77 -8.06
CA LYS A 54 9.45 3.42 -8.24
C LYS A 54 10.94 3.46 -8.58
N GLY A 55 11.75 2.64 -7.93
CA GLY A 55 13.18 2.50 -8.15
C GLY A 55 14.06 3.53 -7.42
N THR A 56 13.50 4.55 -6.79
CA THR A 56 14.27 5.46 -5.93
C THR A 56 14.57 4.80 -4.58
N THR A 57 15.70 5.16 -3.97
CA THR A 57 16.16 4.58 -2.71
C THR A 57 15.22 4.95 -1.55
N CYS A 58 14.81 3.95 -0.77
CA CYS A 58 14.06 4.11 0.47
C CYS A 58 15.03 4.36 1.63
N GLY A 59 15.17 5.62 2.04
CA GLY A 59 16.04 6.03 3.15
C GLY A 59 15.27 6.45 4.42
N GLN A 60 13.94 6.35 4.42
CA GLN A 60 13.08 6.84 5.48
C GLN A 60 11.73 6.12 5.49
N LEU A 61 11.07 6.08 6.64
CA LEU A 61 9.64 5.77 6.75
C LEU A 61 8.84 7.02 6.39
N ILE A 62 7.78 6.86 5.60
CA ILE A 62 6.87 7.94 5.22
C ILE A 62 5.46 7.57 5.70
N PHE A 63 4.94 8.36 6.62
CA PHE A 63 3.60 8.21 7.17
C PHE A 63 2.68 9.24 6.55
N ILE A 64 1.54 8.79 6.04
CA ILE A 64 0.45 9.64 5.57
C ILE A 64 -0.45 9.94 6.76
N LEU A 65 -0.54 11.21 7.14
CA LEU A 65 -1.32 11.67 8.30
C LEU A 65 -2.75 12.03 7.92
N ASN A 66 -2.95 12.59 6.73
CA ASN A 66 -4.26 12.88 6.18
C ASN A 66 -4.22 12.82 4.64
N GLY A 67 -5.39 12.78 4.03
CA GLY A 67 -5.57 12.72 2.60
C GLY A 67 -5.52 11.31 2.03
N GLU A 68 -5.48 11.24 0.71
CA GLU A 68 -5.51 10.00 -0.06
C GLU A 68 -4.37 9.98 -1.07
N ILE A 69 -3.73 8.82 -1.23
CA ILE A 69 -2.69 8.57 -2.22
C ILE A 69 -3.11 7.49 -3.20
N ALA A 70 -2.60 7.56 -4.43
CA ALA A 70 -2.61 6.49 -5.40
C ALA A 70 -1.25 5.80 -5.40
N SER A 71 -1.24 4.48 -5.25
CA SER A 71 -0.06 3.63 -5.34
C SER A 71 -0.11 2.82 -6.62
N SER A 72 0.84 3.02 -7.51
CA SER A 72 0.91 2.33 -8.80
C SER A 72 2.15 1.42 -8.85
N THR A 73 1.91 0.12 -9.02
CA THR A 73 2.94 -0.91 -9.11
C THR A 73 2.88 -1.57 -10.48
N SER A 74 3.99 -1.56 -11.21
CA SER A 74 4.08 -2.19 -12.53
C SER A 74 4.92 -3.46 -12.47
N SER A 75 4.59 -4.44 -13.32
CA SER A 75 5.43 -5.61 -13.58
C SER A 75 6.84 -5.19 -14.01
N THR A 76 7.79 -6.11 -13.94
CA THR A 76 9.20 -5.84 -14.28
C THR A 76 9.40 -5.46 -15.74
N ASP A 77 8.57 -6.00 -16.63
CA ASP A 77 8.54 -5.72 -18.08
C ASP A 77 7.55 -4.60 -18.47
N ASN A 78 6.85 -4.00 -17.48
CA ASN A 78 5.81 -3.01 -17.66
C ASN A 78 4.62 -3.46 -18.53
N SER A 79 4.36 -4.77 -18.62
CA SER A 79 3.21 -5.33 -19.37
C SER A 79 1.88 -5.03 -18.69
N TYR A 80 1.86 -4.84 -17.37
CA TYR A 80 0.67 -4.40 -16.62
C TYR A 80 1.03 -3.52 -15.42
N THR A 81 0.03 -2.79 -14.95
CA THR A 81 0.15 -1.92 -13.78
C THR A 81 -1.12 -2.01 -12.94
N PHE A 82 -0.95 -2.24 -11.64
CA PHE A 82 -2.00 -2.11 -10.64
C PHE A 82 -1.91 -0.74 -9.98
N THR A 83 -3.06 -0.09 -9.82
CA THR A 83 -3.19 1.12 -9.00
C THR A 83 -4.22 0.87 -7.90
N GLU A 84 -3.80 1.12 -6.67
CA GLU A 84 -4.62 1.08 -5.46
C GLU A 84 -4.69 2.46 -4.82
N TYR A 85 -5.74 2.70 -4.07
CA TYR A 85 -5.93 3.94 -3.34
C TYR A 85 -5.87 3.68 -1.83
N PHE A 86 -5.09 4.51 -1.13
CA PHE A 86 -4.93 4.41 0.32
C PHE A 86 -5.27 5.74 0.98
N GLN A 87 -6.17 5.67 1.94
CA GLN A 87 -6.49 6.80 2.82
C GLN A 87 -5.61 6.79 4.06
N ALA A 88 -5.32 7.97 4.60
CA ALA A 88 -4.68 8.12 5.89
C ALA A 88 -5.53 7.49 7.04
N PRO A 89 -4.89 6.98 8.10
CA PRO A 89 -3.45 6.86 8.28
C PRO A 89 -2.84 5.69 7.47
N TYR A 90 -1.72 5.92 6.81
CA TYR A 90 -1.05 4.90 5.99
C TYR A 90 0.47 5.01 6.07
N LEU A 91 1.18 3.88 5.99
CA LEU A 91 2.64 3.80 5.96
C LEU A 91 3.11 3.28 4.61
N ILE A 92 3.89 4.09 3.89
CA ILE A 92 4.41 3.74 2.57
C ILE A 92 5.52 2.69 2.71
N GLU A 93 5.33 1.56 2.08
CA GLU A 93 6.32 0.49 1.83
C GLU A 93 7.37 0.27 2.94
N PRO A 94 7.00 -0.07 4.19
CA PRO A 94 7.98 -0.29 5.25
C PRO A 94 8.98 -1.41 4.94
N GLN A 95 8.61 -2.37 4.07
CA GLN A 95 9.48 -3.46 3.63
C GLN A 95 10.65 -2.99 2.77
N SER A 96 10.56 -1.81 2.13
CA SER A 96 11.60 -1.27 1.26
C SER A 96 12.73 -0.57 2.03
N LEU A 97 12.56 -0.33 3.35
CA LEU A 97 13.56 0.36 4.17
C LEU A 97 14.81 -0.50 4.41
N PHE A 98 14.66 -1.81 4.54
CA PHE A 98 15.73 -2.77 4.80
C PHE A 98 15.76 -3.88 3.76
N GLY A 99 16.77 -4.74 3.82
CA GLY A 99 16.97 -5.85 2.91
C GLY A 99 18.04 -5.56 1.85
N MET A 100 18.20 -6.47 0.92
CA MET A 100 19.21 -6.39 -0.15
C MET A 100 18.88 -5.33 -1.20
N ASN A 101 17.58 -5.10 -1.44
CA ASN A 101 17.10 -4.06 -2.36
C ASN A 101 16.25 -3.06 -1.57
N THR A 102 16.80 -1.87 -1.35
CA THR A 102 16.15 -0.77 -0.61
C THR A 102 15.52 0.26 -1.54
N SER A 103 14.98 -0.16 -2.67
CA SER A 103 14.27 0.71 -3.61
C SER A 103 12.76 0.57 -3.46
N TYR A 104 12.03 1.67 -3.63
CA TYR A 104 10.57 1.62 -3.68
C TYR A 104 10.10 0.79 -4.87
N VAL A 105 9.12 -0.07 -4.64
CA VAL A 105 8.53 -0.96 -5.64
C VAL A 105 7.45 -0.23 -6.45
N SER A 106 6.76 0.72 -5.82
CA SER A 106 5.64 1.45 -6.40
C SER A 106 5.93 2.95 -6.53
N THR A 107 5.17 3.62 -7.38
CA THR A 107 5.09 5.09 -7.42
C THR A 107 3.87 5.53 -6.63
N HIS A 108 4.06 6.45 -5.67
CA HIS A 108 2.98 6.99 -4.85
C HIS A 108 2.74 8.45 -5.18
N ILE A 109 1.49 8.79 -5.50
CA ILE A 109 1.07 10.14 -5.92
C ILE A 109 -0.06 10.61 -4.99
N ALA A 110 0.00 11.86 -4.57
CA ALA A 110 -1.08 12.50 -3.82
C ALA A 110 -2.34 12.61 -4.69
N ARG A 111 -3.44 12.02 -4.28
CA ARG A 111 -4.73 12.12 -4.96
C ARG A 111 -5.52 13.34 -4.50
N THR A 112 -5.38 13.67 -3.24
CA THR A 112 -5.90 14.89 -2.61
C THR A 112 -4.72 15.71 -2.07
N GLU A 113 -4.99 16.77 -1.30
CA GLU A 113 -3.96 17.35 -0.46
C GLU A 113 -3.57 16.32 0.62
N VAL A 114 -2.26 16.07 0.79
CA VAL A 114 -1.71 15.05 1.68
C VAL A 114 -0.68 15.67 2.61
N ASN A 115 -0.80 15.41 3.91
CA ASN A 115 0.26 15.71 4.87
C ASN A 115 1.01 14.43 5.23
N THR A 116 2.33 14.52 5.16
CA THR A 116 3.23 13.42 5.51
C THR A 116 4.12 13.79 6.69
N VAL A 117 4.54 12.75 7.43
CA VAL A 117 5.68 12.85 8.33
C VAL A 117 6.70 11.78 7.94
N THR A 118 7.98 12.15 7.97
CA THR A 118 9.05 11.21 7.62
C THR A 118 10.01 11.02 8.79
N ILE A 119 10.51 9.79 8.93
CA ILE A 119 11.49 9.38 9.94
C ILE A 119 12.64 8.70 9.21
N SER A 120 13.87 9.19 9.40
CA SER A 120 15.04 8.63 8.75
C SER A 120 15.35 7.20 9.17
N LYS A 121 15.90 6.40 8.25
CA LYS A 121 16.40 5.05 8.53
C LYS A 121 17.38 5.01 9.70
N ALA A 122 18.28 5.99 9.80
CA ALA A 122 19.23 6.10 10.89
C ALA A 122 18.54 6.21 12.26
N PHE A 123 17.49 7.03 12.37
CA PHE A 123 16.72 7.15 13.61
C PHE A 123 15.92 5.87 13.93
N VAL A 124 15.37 5.22 12.92
CA VAL A 124 14.71 3.91 13.11
C VAL A 124 15.67 2.91 13.73
N MET A 125 16.90 2.81 13.21
CA MET A 125 17.90 1.86 13.68
C MET A 125 18.44 2.20 15.09
N ASN A 126 18.78 3.47 15.31
CA ASN A 126 19.52 3.88 16.48
C ASN A 126 18.63 4.15 17.70
N ASP A 127 17.39 4.56 17.46
CA ASP A 127 16.48 5.00 18.51
C ASP A 127 15.19 4.16 18.57
N LEU A 128 14.43 4.04 17.47
CA LEU A 128 13.13 3.36 17.50
C LEU A 128 13.25 1.87 17.79
N PHE A 129 14.27 1.20 17.28
CA PHE A 129 14.49 -0.23 17.53
C PHE A 129 14.92 -0.56 18.98
N ARG A 130 15.17 0.44 19.83
CA ARG A 130 15.35 0.25 21.27
C ARG A 130 14.03 -0.04 21.98
N TYR A 131 12.92 0.44 21.42
CA TYR A 131 11.57 0.17 21.93
C TYR A 131 11.09 -1.19 21.42
N GLU A 132 10.93 -2.12 22.37
CA GLU A 132 10.58 -3.52 22.05
C GLU A 132 9.27 -3.60 21.25
N ILE A 133 8.25 -2.86 21.65
CA ILE A 133 6.94 -2.86 20.99
C ILE A 133 7.06 -2.38 19.55
N PHE A 134 7.80 -1.28 19.30
CA PHE A 134 8.01 -0.79 17.93
C PHE A 134 8.73 -1.84 17.07
N ARG A 135 9.78 -2.46 17.62
CA ARG A 135 10.55 -3.49 16.92
C ARG A 135 9.70 -4.71 16.61
N LEU A 136 8.89 -5.19 17.57
CA LEU A 136 7.97 -6.30 17.36
C LEU A 136 6.92 -5.97 16.30
N ASN A 137 6.33 -4.80 16.35
CA ASN A 137 5.35 -4.34 15.34
C ASN A 137 5.97 -4.31 13.95
N TYR A 138 7.18 -3.76 13.82
CA TYR A 138 7.89 -3.74 12.55
C TYR A 138 8.16 -5.16 12.02
N MET A 139 8.67 -6.05 12.85
CA MET A 139 8.92 -7.45 12.49
C MET A 139 7.61 -8.16 12.09
N ASN A 140 6.51 -7.93 12.82
CA ASN A 140 5.22 -8.53 12.51
C ASN A 140 4.70 -8.06 11.14
N ILE A 141 4.81 -6.78 10.80
CA ILE A 141 4.41 -6.27 9.48
C ILE A 141 5.18 -6.99 8.37
N ILE A 142 6.51 -7.09 8.50
CA ILE A 142 7.35 -7.73 7.48
C ILE A 142 7.10 -9.24 7.42
N SER A 143 7.00 -9.91 8.58
CA SER A 143 6.73 -11.35 8.65
C SER A 143 5.37 -11.71 8.06
N ASN A 144 4.33 -10.94 8.37
CA ASN A 144 2.99 -11.17 7.81
C ASN A 144 2.98 -11.04 6.28
N ARG A 145 3.67 -10.03 5.74
CA ARG A 145 3.82 -9.88 4.27
C ARG A 145 4.57 -11.06 3.65
N ALA A 146 5.68 -11.47 4.27
CA ALA A 146 6.45 -12.62 3.81
C ALA A 146 5.63 -13.91 3.86
N GLN A 147 4.90 -14.18 4.95
CA GLN A 147 4.03 -15.34 5.10
C GLN A 147 2.90 -15.35 4.06
N THR A 148 2.29 -14.20 3.81
CA THR A 148 1.25 -14.07 2.77
C THR A 148 1.82 -14.37 1.38
N CYS A 149 2.98 -13.84 1.03
CA CYS A 149 3.65 -14.15 -0.23
C CYS A 149 4.04 -15.62 -0.33
N TYR A 150 4.57 -16.20 0.77
CA TYR A 150 4.98 -17.59 0.80
C TYR A 150 3.80 -18.57 0.69
N SER A 151 2.69 -18.31 1.40
CA SER A 151 1.51 -19.17 1.36
C SER A 151 0.90 -19.27 -0.04
N ARG A 152 0.96 -18.20 -0.83
CA ARG A 152 0.48 -18.18 -2.21
C ARG A 152 1.21 -19.17 -3.13
N LEU A 153 2.48 -19.44 -2.88
CA LEU A 153 3.26 -20.41 -3.65
C LEU A 153 2.71 -21.85 -3.54
N TRP A 154 1.97 -22.13 -2.48
CA TRP A 154 1.41 -23.46 -2.17
C TRP A 154 -0.10 -23.53 -2.40
N THR A 155 -0.72 -22.45 -2.84
CA THR A 155 -2.15 -22.44 -3.16
C THR A 155 -2.38 -23.12 -4.53
N LYS A 156 -3.34 -24.05 -4.57
CA LYS A 156 -3.73 -24.68 -5.84
C LYS A 156 -4.34 -23.64 -6.77
N VAL A 157 -3.93 -23.66 -8.04
CA VAL A 157 -4.52 -22.80 -9.07
C VAL A 157 -6.01 -23.15 -9.21
N PRO A 158 -6.92 -22.17 -9.13
CA PRO A 158 -8.35 -22.42 -9.28
C PRO A 158 -8.72 -22.99 -10.66
N GLU A 159 -9.75 -23.82 -10.70
CA GLU A 159 -10.21 -24.41 -11.95
C GLU A 159 -11.05 -23.44 -12.78
N LYS A 160 -11.91 -22.66 -12.10
CA LYS A 160 -12.78 -21.67 -12.76
C LYS A 160 -11.99 -20.44 -13.20
N LEU A 161 -12.26 -19.93 -14.38
CA LEU A 161 -11.55 -18.79 -14.96
C LEU A 161 -11.78 -17.52 -14.17
N GLU A 162 -13.00 -17.28 -13.66
CA GLU A 162 -13.31 -16.15 -12.77
C GLU A 162 -12.43 -16.18 -11.51
N ALA A 163 -12.27 -17.35 -10.91
CA ALA A 163 -11.45 -17.51 -9.71
C ALA A 163 -9.95 -17.33 -10.02
N ARG A 164 -9.47 -17.72 -11.21
CA ARG A 164 -8.08 -17.45 -11.63
C ARG A 164 -7.83 -15.97 -11.87
N ILE A 165 -8.80 -15.24 -12.42
CA ILE A 165 -8.73 -13.77 -12.57
C ILE A 165 -8.70 -13.13 -11.19
N ALA A 166 -9.57 -13.55 -10.28
CA ALA A 166 -9.60 -13.05 -8.90
C ALA A 166 -8.26 -13.31 -8.18
N ASP A 167 -7.72 -14.52 -8.29
CA ASP A 167 -6.43 -14.91 -7.69
C ASP A 167 -5.27 -14.07 -8.24
N PHE A 168 -5.24 -13.85 -9.56
CA PHE A 168 -4.26 -12.96 -10.18
C PHE A 168 -4.32 -11.55 -9.60
N ILE A 169 -5.52 -10.96 -9.47
CA ILE A 169 -5.67 -9.62 -8.91
C ILE A 169 -5.29 -9.60 -7.43
N LEU A 170 -5.82 -10.52 -6.61
CA LEU A 170 -5.52 -10.63 -5.18
C LEU A 170 -4.03 -10.84 -4.89
N SER A 171 -3.30 -11.49 -5.81
CA SER A 171 -1.86 -11.71 -5.65
C SER A 171 -1.03 -10.44 -5.84
N HIS A 172 -1.57 -9.41 -6.46
CA HIS A 172 -0.85 -8.17 -6.81
C HIS A 172 -1.29 -6.95 -6.02
N ILE A 173 -2.29 -7.05 -5.18
CA ILE A 173 -2.82 -5.95 -4.37
C ILE A 173 -2.46 -6.11 -2.90
N GLU A 174 -2.37 -4.99 -2.18
CA GLU A 174 -2.09 -4.98 -0.74
C GLU A 174 -3.35 -5.23 0.09
N ARG A 175 -4.48 -4.66 -0.33
CA ARG A 175 -5.77 -4.78 0.38
C ARG A 175 -6.88 -5.21 -0.57
N PRO A 176 -7.75 -6.15 -0.20
CA PRO A 176 -8.88 -6.53 -1.05
C PRO A 176 -9.94 -5.43 -1.13
N SER A 177 -10.15 -4.65 -0.06
CA SER A 177 -11.15 -3.58 0.00
C SER A 177 -10.79 -2.36 -0.86
N GLY A 178 -11.82 -1.67 -1.36
CA GLY A 178 -11.71 -0.44 -2.13
C GLY A 178 -11.37 -0.63 -3.61
N GLU A 179 -11.50 0.45 -4.38
CA GLU A 179 -11.30 0.44 -5.82
C GLU A 179 -9.86 0.12 -6.23
N LYS A 180 -9.73 -0.70 -7.27
CA LYS A 180 -8.46 -1.03 -7.95
C LYS A 180 -8.57 -0.75 -9.43
N ILE A 181 -7.47 -0.32 -10.02
CA ILE A 181 -7.37 -0.18 -11.47
C ILE A 181 -6.23 -1.07 -11.96
N LEU A 182 -6.57 -2.00 -12.85
CA LEU A 182 -5.61 -2.84 -13.55
C LEU A 182 -5.49 -2.37 -14.99
N LYS A 183 -4.35 -1.81 -15.35
CA LYS A 183 -3.99 -1.52 -16.74
C LYS A 183 -3.25 -2.71 -17.32
N ILE A 184 -3.89 -3.42 -18.25
CA ILE A 184 -3.36 -4.61 -18.89
C ILE A 184 -3.99 -4.81 -20.26
N LYS A 185 -3.22 -5.36 -21.20
CA LYS A 185 -3.79 -5.86 -22.45
C LYS A 185 -4.46 -7.21 -22.21
N MET A 186 -5.56 -7.47 -22.90
CA MET A 186 -6.32 -8.73 -22.76
C MET A 186 -5.46 -9.97 -23.02
N GLU A 187 -4.52 -9.86 -23.96
CA GLU A 187 -3.59 -10.93 -24.31
C GLU A 187 -2.60 -11.21 -23.17
N GLU A 188 -2.08 -10.14 -22.55
CA GLU A 188 -1.18 -10.26 -21.39
C GLU A 188 -1.88 -10.88 -20.18
N LEU A 189 -3.13 -10.51 -19.93
CA LEU A 189 -3.92 -11.13 -18.87
C LEU A 189 -4.16 -12.60 -19.15
N ALA A 190 -4.51 -12.96 -20.39
CA ALA A 190 -4.72 -14.34 -20.80
C ALA A 190 -3.44 -15.19 -20.59
N ASN A 191 -2.28 -14.64 -20.98
CA ASN A 191 -0.99 -15.29 -20.75
C ASN A 191 -0.69 -15.44 -19.25
N ALA A 192 -0.92 -14.40 -18.46
CA ALA A 192 -0.64 -14.40 -17.02
C ALA A 192 -1.44 -15.46 -16.25
N ILE A 193 -2.68 -15.74 -16.68
CA ILE A 193 -3.56 -16.72 -16.02
C ILE A 193 -3.65 -18.05 -16.77
N ASN A 194 -2.83 -18.23 -17.82
CA ASN A 194 -2.76 -19.44 -18.64
C ASN A 194 -4.12 -19.86 -19.23
N ASP A 195 -4.75 -18.93 -19.97
CA ASP A 195 -6.00 -19.16 -20.68
C ASP A 195 -6.01 -18.46 -22.05
N THR A 196 -7.08 -18.65 -22.82
CA THR A 196 -7.24 -18.01 -24.12
C THR A 196 -7.76 -16.58 -23.98
N ARG A 197 -7.30 -15.68 -24.86
CA ARG A 197 -7.81 -14.31 -24.92
C ARG A 197 -9.33 -14.26 -25.04
N LEU A 198 -9.92 -15.17 -25.82
CA LEU A 198 -11.37 -15.25 -26.02
C LEU A 198 -12.09 -15.65 -24.72
N GLY A 199 -11.58 -16.66 -24.00
CA GLY A 199 -12.11 -17.09 -22.72
C GLY A 199 -12.10 -15.97 -21.70
N VAL A 200 -10.94 -15.32 -21.53
CA VAL A 200 -10.77 -14.19 -20.60
C VAL A 200 -11.72 -13.04 -20.95
N SER A 201 -11.81 -12.66 -22.24
CA SER A 201 -12.71 -11.59 -22.69
C SER A 201 -14.17 -11.92 -22.40
N LYS A 202 -14.62 -13.15 -22.68
CA LYS A 202 -15.99 -13.59 -22.41
C LYS A 202 -16.29 -13.57 -20.89
N THR A 203 -15.38 -14.07 -20.08
CA THR A 203 -15.53 -14.09 -18.61
C THR A 203 -15.61 -12.68 -18.03
N LEU A 204 -14.70 -11.80 -18.44
CA LEU A 204 -14.71 -10.41 -17.95
C LEU A 204 -15.98 -9.65 -18.39
N ASN A 205 -16.51 -9.89 -19.58
CA ASN A 205 -17.78 -9.31 -20.01
C ASN A 205 -18.95 -9.81 -19.13
N GLY A 206 -19.00 -11.12 -18.81
CA GLY A 206 -19.99 -11.64 -17.87
C GLY A 206 -19.88 -11.01 -16.49
N MET A 207 -18.65 -10.89 -15.95
CA MET A 207 -18.43 -10.22 -14.67
C MET A 207 -18.83 -8.73 -14.69
N GLN A 208 -18.68 -8.05 -15.84
CA GLN A 208 -19.18 -6.70 -16.01
C GLN A 208 -20.71 -6.62 -16.03
N GLU A 209 -21.39 -7.56 -16.68
CA GLU A 209 -22.85 -7.68 -16.68
C GLU A 209 -23.38 -7.90 -15.25
N ASP A 210 -22.63 -8.68 -14.43
CA ASP A 210 -22.92 -8.90 -13.01
C ASP A 210 -22.57 -7.68 -12.11
N GLY A 211 -22.01 -6.62 -12.69
CA GLY A 211 -21.65 -5.39 -11.98
C GLY A 211 -20.45 -5.53 -11.06
N LEU A 212 -19.59 -6.54 -11.27
CA LEU A 212 -18.41 -6.78 -10.45
C LEU A 212 -17.21 -5.90 -10.85
N LEU A 213 -17.15 -5.49 -12.13
CA LEU A 213 -16.06 -4.67 -12.67
C LEU A 213 -16.58 -3.78 -13.83
N LYS A 214 -15.72 -2.88 -14.28
CA LYS A 214 -15.96 -2.08 -15.51
C LYS A 214 -14.76 -2.25 -16.44
N LEU A 215 -15.06 -2.50 -17.72
CA LEU A 215 -14.04 -2.65 -18.76
C LEU A 215 -13.91 -1.36 -19.56
N HIS A 216 -12.68 -0.89 -19.67
CA HIS A 216 -12.28 0.19 -20.59
C HIS A 216 -11.17 -0.32 -21.51
N ARG A 217 -10.81 0.48 -22.51
CA ARG A 217 -9.74 0.11 -23.44
C ARG A 217 -8.38 -0.02 -22.71
N GLY A 218 -7.93 -1.25 -22.49
CA GLY A 218 -6.65 -1.55 -21.80
C GLY A 218 -6.69 -1.32 -20.29
N GLU A 219 -7.89 -1.19 -19.71
CA GLU A 219 -8.05 -0.93 -18.28
C GLU A 219 -9.27 -1.67 -17.72
N ILE A 220 -9.11 -2.27 -16.56
CA ILE A 220 -10.16 -2.92 -15.78
C ILE A 220 -10.29 -2.16 -14.46
N VAL A 221 -11.47 -1.60 -14.21
CA VAL A 221 -11.78 -0.96 -12.92
C VAL A 221 -12.55 -1.96 -12.05
N ILE A 222 -12.03 -2.23 -10.88
CA ILE A 222 -12.57 -3.18 -9.92
C ILE A 222 -12.99 -2.37 -8.68
N PRO A 223 -14.30 -2.12 -8.50
CA PRO A 223 -14.77 -1.30 -7.38
C PRO A 223 -14.48 -1.93 -6.01
N ASP A 224 -14.63 -3.25 -5.92
CA ASP A 224 -14.41 -4.01 -4.70
C ASP A 224 -14.26 -5.50 -5.01
N ILE A 225 -13.05 -6.04 -4.84
CA ILE A 225 -12.79 -7.46 -5.11
C ILE A 225 -13.31 -8.38 -4.02
N GLU A 226 -13.61 -7.88 -2.82
CA GLU A 226 -14.22 -8.70 -1.74
C GLU A 226 -15.56 -9.29 -2.19
N ARG A 227 -16.25 -8.66 -3.11
CA ARG A 227 -17.51 -9.14 -3.69
C ARG A 227 -17.36 -10.34 -4.64
N TRP A 228 -16.13 -10.67 -5.05
CA TRP A 228 -15.85 -11.77 -5.99
C TRP A 228 -15.55 -13.09 -5.29
N VAL A 229 -15.19 -12.99 -4.01
CA VAL A 229 -14.84 -14.17 -3.18
C VAL A 229 -16.03 -14.48 -2.30
N PRO A 230 -16.60 -15.70 -2.38
CA PRO A 230 -17.73 -16.10 -1.54
C PRO A 230 -17.37 -16.22 -0.06
#